data_53bce0ddfda3a2667a5c88674987e101
#
_entry.id   53bce0ddfda3a2667a5c88674987e101
#
_cell.length_a   1.000
_cell.length_b   1.000
_cell.length_c   1.000
_cell.angle_alpha   90.00
_cell.angle_beta   90.00
_cell.angle_gamma   90.00
#
_symmetry.space_group_name_H-M   'P 1'
#
loop_
_entity.id
_entity.type
_entity.pdbx_description
1 polymer ?
#
loop_
_entity_poly.entity_id
_entity_poly.type
_entity_poly.pdbx_seq_one_letter_code
_entity_poly.pdbx_strand_id
1 'polypeptide(L)'
;MIKDRTLPLNCTFVESDWRILASHWYPIAESITVGVEPIKAMLLDEPLVVYRIGEELIVARDVCPHRGVPLSMGKSDGQGVVCPYHGLRFGHGGKCNKVPASPNGSIPSRMQLYTYPAVERYGLIWTCLDPQNDQVDIPNMPHWEDAGFQPVSYTHLRAHETKAN
;
A
#
# COMPACT_ATOMS: atom_id res chain seq x y z
N MET A 1 -3.50 17.83 7.10
CA MET A 1 -2.16 17.90 6.48
C MET A 1 -1.17 17.41 7.52
N ILE A 2 -0.65 16.19 7.41
CA ILE A 2 0.45 15.71 8.25
C ILE A 2 1.71 16.25 7.60
N LYS A 3 2.19 17.39 8.10
CA LYS A 3 3.50 17.94 7.79
C LYS A 3 4.54 17.11 8.53
N ASP A 4 5.54 16.70 7.83
CA ASP A 4 6.73 15.92 8.18
C ASP A 4 6.59 14.43 7.84
N ARG A 5 6.76 14.14 6.56
CA ARG A 5 7.03 12.78 6.14
C ARG A 5 8.47 12.43 6.52
N THR A 6 8.60 11.72 7.61
CA THR A 6 9.87 11.10 7.98
C THR A 6 10.12 9.92 7.05
N LEU A 7 11.39 9.71 6.69
CA LEU A 7 11.84 8.51 5.99
C LEU A 7 11.32 7.24 6.68
N PRO A 8 11.11 6.15 5.92
CA PRO A 8 10.84 4.84 6.51
C PRO A 8 11.89 4.47 7.55
N LEU A 9 11.46 3.72 8.56
CA LEU A 9 12.40 3.18 9.54
C LEU A 9 13.36 2.22 8.83
N ASN A 10 14.67 2.40 9.02
CA ASN A 10 15.75 1.67 8.33
C ASN A 10 15.80 1.90 6.81
N CYS A 11 15.43 3.09 6.35
CA CYS A 11 15.55 3.47 4.94
C CYS A 11 17.00 3.36 4.47
N THR A 12 17.21 2.69 3.33
CA THR A 12 18.55 2.51 2.71
C THR A 12 18.88 3.60 1.71
N PHE A 13 17.91 4.42 1.34
CA PHE A 13 18.07 5.54 0.41
C PHE A 13 18.62 6.77 1.11
N VAL A 14 19.40 7.57 0.39
CA VAL A 14 19.70 8.95 0.79
C VAL A 14 18.40 9.76 0.77
N GLU A 15 18.21 10.63 1.77
CA GLU A 15 16.94 11.37 1.94
C GLU A 15 16.54 12.17 0.70
N SER A 16 17.48 12.86 0.05
CA SER A 16 17.22 13.63 -1.18
C SER A 16 16.65 12.76 -2.29
N ASP A 17 17.23 11.58 -2.48
CA ASP A 17 16.85 10.65 -3.53
C ASP A 17 15.50 10.01 -3.22
N TRP A 18 15.30 9.62 -1.95
CA TRP A 18 14.02 9.06 -1.50
C TRP A 18 12.87 10.05 -1.76
N ARG A 19 13.05 11.33 -1.46
CA ARG A 19 12.01 12.35 -1.67
C ARG A 19 11.66 12.52 -3.14
N ILE A 20 12.64 12.45 -4.04
CA ILE A 20 12.40 12.50 -5.48
C ILE A 20 11.62 11.24 -5.92
N LEU A 21 12.12 10.06 -5.54
CA LEU A 21 11.51 8.79 -5.92
C LEU A 21 10.10 8.65 -5.35
N ALA A 22 9.89 9.04 -4.10
CA ALA A 22 8.60 8.93 -3.41
C ALA A 22 7.48 9.77 -4.04
N SER A 23 7.82 10.77 -4.87
CA SER A 23 6.85 11.61 -5.57
C SER A 23 6.27 10.97 -6.83
N HIS A 24 6.79 9.83 -7.27
CA HIS A 24 6.33 9.11 -8.46
C HIS A 24 5.37 7.98 -8.11
N TRP A 25 4.61 7.53 -9.11
CA TRP A 25 3.70 6.40 -9.02
C TRP A 25 4.38 5.09 -9.38
N TYR A 26 4.18 4.07 -8.57
CA TYR A 26 4.75 2.73 -8.76
C TYR A 26 3.69 1.65 -8.64
N PRO A 27 3.77 0.58 -9.45
CA PRO A 27 2.97 -0.60 -9.23
C PRO A 27 3.52 -1.37 -8.02
N ILE A 28 2.63 -1.75 -7.11
CA ILE A 28 3.00 -2.45 -5.86
C ILE A 28 2.41 -3.85 -5.74
N ALA A 29 1.38 -4.16 -6.52
CA ALA A 29 0.73 -5.47 -6.54
C ALA A 29 -0.05 -5.67 -7.84
N GLU A 30 -0.32 -6.91 -8.19
CA GLU A 30 -1.33 -7.25 -9.20
C GLU A 30 -2.72 -7.12 -8.59
N SER A 31 -3.66 -6.50 -9.29
CA SER A 31 -5.02 -6.29 -8.80
C SER A 31 -5.72 -7.59 -8.39
N ILE A 32 -5.46 -8.67 -9.15
CA ILE A 32 -6.05 -9.99 -8.90
C ILE A 32 -5.57 -10.63 -7.58
N THR A 33 -4.40 -10.22 -7.07
CA THR A 33 -3.85 -10.76 -5.81
C THR A 33 -4.46 -10.12 -4.57
N VAL A 34 -5.09 -8.95 -4.72
CA VAL A 34 -5.72 -8.21 -3.62
C VAL A 34 -7.18 -8.61 -3.51
N GLY A 35 -7.41 -9.71 -2.81
CA GLY A 35 -8.74 -10.24 -2.51
C GLY A 35 -9.29 -9.71 -1.19
N VAL A 36 -9.89 -10.62 -0.40
CA VAL A 36 -10.50 -10.31 0.90
C VAL A 36 -9.43 -10.09 1.98
N GLU A 37 -8.37 -10.88 1.95
CA GLU A 37 -7.30 -10.81 2.97
C GLU A 37 -6.30 -9.68 2.63
N PRO A 38 -5.75 -9.02 3.67
CA PRO A 38 -4.73 -8.01 3.47
C PRO A 38 -3.44 -8.64 2.93
N ILE A 39 -2.79 -7.96 2.01
CA ILE A 39 -1.48 -8.36 1.51
C ILE A 39 -0.41 -7.36 1.93
N LYS A 40 0.82 -7.87 2.03
CA LYS A 40 2.00 -7.04 2.26
C LYS A 40 2.61 -6.60 0.93
N ALA A 41 2.98 -5.33 0.85
CA ALA A 41 3.81 -4.78 -0.21
C ALA A 41 4.98 -3.99 0.39
N MET A 42 5.93 -3.58 -0.45
CA MET A 42 7.06 -2.75 -0.08
C MET A 42 7.32 -1.74 -1.19
N LEU A 43 7.51 -0.48 -0.84
CA LEU A 43 7.91 0.56 -1.79
C LEU A 43 8.92 1.49 -1.14
N LEU A 44 10.13 1.63 -1.74
CA LEU A 44 11.20 2.50 -1.25
C LEU A 44 11.45 2.34 0.26
N ASP A 45 11.56 1.10 0.72
CA ASP A 45 11.70 0.70 2.14
C ASP A 45 10.51 1.03 3.04
N GLU A 46 9.41 1.57 2.50
CA GLU A 46 8.16 1.74 3.24
C GLU A 46 7.35 0.44 3.19
N PRO A 47 7.12 -0.22 4.34
CA PRO A 47 6.24 -1.38 4.39
C PRO A 47 4.77 -0.95 4.24
N LEU A 48 4.07 -1.61 3.33
CA LEU A 48 2.69 -1.31 2.99
C LEU A 48 1.77 -2.50 3.26
N VAL A 49 0.57 -2.20 3.72
CA VAL A 49 -0.57 -3.12 3.71
C VAL A 49 -1.55 -2.66 2.64
N VAL A 50 -2.01 -3.61 1.83
CA VAL A 50 -3.03 -3.38 0.79
C VAL A 50 -4.23 -4.26 1.11
N TYR A 51 -5.42 -3.68 1.14
CA TYR A 51 -6.66 -4.40 1.41
C TYR A 51 -7.87 -3.74 0.74
N ARG A 52 -8.98 -4.48 0.64
CA ARG A 52 -10.23 -3.96 0.06
C ARG A 52 -11.37 -4.02 1.07
N ILE A 53 -12.29 -3.09 0.94
CA ILE A 53 -13.60 -3.10 1.59
C ILE A 53 -14.64 -2.84 0.49
N GLY A 54 -15.30 -3.90 0.02
CA GLY A 54 -16.09 -3.82 -1.20
C GLY A 54 -15.20 -3.36 -2.37
N GLU A 55 -15.58 -2.29 -3.03
CA GLU A 55 -14.82 -1.71 -4.15
C GLU A 55 -13.70 -0.76 -3.71
N GLU A 56 -13.68 -0.34 -2.44
CA GLU A 56 -12.64 0.57 -1.97
C GLU A 56 -11.30 -0.14 -1.79
N LEU A 57 -10.31 0.30 -2.53
CA LEU A 57 -8.92 -0.11 -2.40
C LEU A 57 -8.19 0.81 -1.42
N ILE A 58 -7.54 0.23 -0.42
CA ILE A 58 -6.80 0.97 0.59
C ILE A 58 -5.34 0.51 0.60
N VAL A 59 -4.44 1.48 0.43
CA VAL A 59 -3.00 1.31 0.62
C VAL A 59 -2.61 2.13 1.83
N ALA A 60 -1.98 1.51 2.81
CA ALA A 60 -1.58 2.18 4.04
C ALA A 60 -0.20 1.68 4.51
N ARG A 61 0.44 2.45 5.39
CA ARG A 61 1.63 2.00 6.11
C ARG A 61 1.30 0.74 6.90
N ASP A 62 2.12 -0.29 6.77
CA ASP A 62 1.91 -1.60 7.42
C ASP A 62 2.28 -1.57 8.90
N VAL A 63 1.65 -0.66 9.64
CA VAL A 63 1.92 -0.43 11.07
C VAL A 63 0.62 -0.12 11.79
N CYS A 64 0.26 -0.93 12.76
CA CYS A 64 -0.85 -0.63 13.66
C CYS A 64 -0.48 0.55 14.59
N PRO A 65 -1.22 1.68 14.58
CA PRO A 65 -0.89 2.87 15.37
C PRO A 65 -0.96 2.64 16.89
N HIS A 66 -1.50 1.51 17.33
CA HIS A 66 -1.59 1.16 18.74
C HIS A 66 -0.24 0.66 19.30
N ARG A 67 0.38 -0.33 18.67
CA ARG A 67 1.60 -1.00 19.17
C ARG A 67 2.56 -1.45 18.06
N GLY A 68 2.47 -0.88 16.87
CA GLY A 68 3.45 -1.09 15.81
C GLY A 68 3.41 -2.44 15.09
N VAL A 69 2.44 -3.31 15.38
CA VAL A 69 2.34 -4.63 14.74
C VAL A 69 1.93 -4.46 13.27
N PRO A 70 2.57 -5.19 12.33
CA PRO A 70 2.16 -5.18 10.93
C PRO A 70 0.72 -5.64 10.73
N LEU A 71 -0.06 -4.84 10.00
CA LEU A 71 -1.47 -5.15 9.71
C LEU A 71 -1.62 -6.20 8.60
N SER A 72 -0.61 -6.34 7.75
CA SER A 72 -0.53 -7.41 6.75
C SER A 72 -0.51 -8.83 7.38
N MET A 73 -0.18 -8.93 8.67
CA MET A 73 -0.27 -10.18 9.43
C MET A 73 -1.68 -10.42 10.01
N GLY A 74 -2.58 -9.46 9.82
CA GLY A 74 -3.96 -9.54 10.28
C GLY A 74 -4.86 -10.29 9.32
N LYS A 75 -6.16 -10.09 9.49
CA LYS A 75 -7.21 -10.68 8.64
C LYS A 75 -8.22 -9.61 8.26
N SER A 76 -8.94 -9.83 7.17
CA SER A 76 -10.12 -9.05 6.86
C SER A 76 -11.37 -9.67 7.48
N ASP A 77 -12.30 -8.84 7.98
CA ASP A 77 -13.64 -9.26 8.37
C ASP A 77 -14.73 -8.73 7.40
N GLY A 78 -14.30 -8.30 6.21
CA GLY A 78 -15.17 -7.70 5.19
C GLY A 78 -15.52 -6.22 5.46
N GLN A 79 -15.19 -5.69 6.64
CA GLN A 79 -15.41 -4.29 7.04
C GLN A 79 -14.10 -3.55 7.32
N GLY A 80 -12.98 -4.22 7.11
CA GLY A 80 -11.66 -3.65 7.28
C GLY A 80 -10.61 -4.69 7.67
N VAL A 81 -9.36 -4.22 7.78
CA VAL A 81 -8.27 -5.04 8.30
C VAL A 81 -8.29 -5.07 9.83
N VAL A 82 -8.20 -6.25 10.39
CA VAL A 82 -8.22 -6.51 11.84
C VAL A 82 -6.81 -6.81 12.32
N CYS A 83 -6.29 -5.97 13.21
CA CYS A 83 -4.97 -6.15 13.80
C CYS A 83 -4.88 -7.47 14.59
N PRO A 84 -3.85 -8.32 14.34
CA PRO A 84 -3.77 -9.63 14.96
C PRO A 84 -3.47 -9.57 16.46
N TYR A 85 -3.00 -8.41 16.97
CA TYR A 85 -2.60 -8.30 18.38
C TYR A 85 -3.77 -8.01 19.31
N HIS A 86 -4.54 -6.92 19.08
CA HIS A 86 -5.63 -6.53 19.98
C HIS A 86 -6.98 -6.41 19.27
N GLY A 87 -7.09 -6.87 18.03
CA GLY A 87 -8.34 -6.88 17.29
C GLY A 87 -8.89 -5.52 16.88
N LEU A 88 -8.06 -4.46 16.88
CA LEU A 88 -8.47 -3.16 16.35
C LEU A 88 -8.77 -3.34 14.86
N ARG A 89 -9.90 -2.80 14.40
CA ARG A 89 -10.27 -2.84 12.99
C ARG A 89 -10.12 -1.47 12.35
N PHE A 90 -9.46 -1.45 11.18
CA PHE A 90 -9.28 -0.26 10.37
C PHE A 90 -10.10 -0.40 9.09
N GLY A 91 -11.13 0.41 8.99
CA GLY A 91 -12.11 0.41 7.90
C GLY A 91 -11.80 1.43 6.81
N HIS A 92 -12.86 1.98 6.22
CA HIS A 92 -12.81 2.96 5.15
C HIS A 92 -11.86 4.12 5.44
N GLY A 93 -11.03 4.49 4.45
CA GLY A 93 -10.03 5.54 4.59
C GLY A 93 -9.00 5.26 5.69
N GLY A 94 -8.81 4.00 6.13
CA GLY A 94 -7.87 3.64 7.18
C GLY A 94 -8.31 4.05 8.60
N LYS A 95 -9.56 4.46 8.81
CA LYS A 95 -10.06 4.88 10.14
C LYS A 95 -10.31 3.67 11.03
N CYS A 96 -9.86 3.74 12.30
CA CYS A 96 -10.24 2.75 13.28
C CYS A 96 -11.73 2.85 13.58
N ASN A 97 -12.46 1.75 13.40
CA ASN A 97 -13.92 1.69 13.61
C ASN A 97 -14.35 0.61 14.62
N LYS A 98 -13.38 -0.12 15.21
CA LYS A 98 -13.64 -1.09 16.26
C LYS A 98 -12.45 -1.21 17.20
N VAL A 99 -12.73 -1.10 18.50
CA VAL A 99 -11.77 -1.32 19.58
C VAL A 99 -12.40 -2.34 20.54
N PRO A 100 -12.04 -3.64 20.49
CA PRO A 100 -12.69 -4.67 21.28
C PRO A 100 -12.67 -4.41 22.79
N ALA A 101 -11.57 -3.86 23.30
CA ALA A 101 -11.43 -3.53 24.73
C ALA A 101 -12.31 -2.36 25.19
N SER A 102 -12.91 -1.59 24.26
CA SER A 102 -13.77 -0.44 24.57
C SER A 102 -14.91 -0.33 23.54
N PRO A 103 -15.85 -1.29 23.54
CA PRO A 103 -16.84 -1.42 22.48
C PRO A 103 -17.78 -0.20 22.37
N ASN A 104 -18.01 0.50 23.47
CA ASN A 104 -18.87 1.68 23.54
C ASN A 104 -18.09 2.99 23.75
N GLY A 105 -16.76 2.92 23.74
CA GLY A 105 -15.90 4.08 23.94
C GLY A 105 -15.70 4.91 22.67
N SER A 106 -15.41 6.19 22.83
CA SER A 106 -15.00 7.03 21.72
C SER A 106 -13.62 6.61 21.22
N ILE A 107 -13.46 6.49 19.90
CA ILE A 107 -12.19 6.16 19.28
C ILE A 107 -11.48 7.49 18.96
N PRO A 108 -10.27 7.73 19.52
CA PRO A 108 -9.52 8.94 19.22
C PRO A 108 -9.18 9.04 17.72
N SER A 109 -9.25 10.25 17.16
CA SER A 109 -8.95 10.51 15.73
C SER A 109 -7.53 10.09 15.31
N ARG A 110 -6.58 10.10 16.27
CA ARG A 110 -5.20 9.60 16.03
C ARG A 110 -5.13 8.08 15.75
N MET A 111 -6.18 7.33 16.08
CA MET A 111 -6.31 5.90 15.77
C MET A 111 -6.74 5.73 14.31
N GLN A 112 -5.88 6.16 13.41
CA GLN A 112 -6.08 6.09 11.97
C GLN A 112 -4.77 5.65 11.32
N LEU A 113 -4.87 4.86 10.26
CA LEU A 113 -3.72 4.48 9.45
C LEU A 113 -3.23 5.67 8.64
N TYR A 114 -1.95 5.69 8.39
CA TYR A 114 -1.37 6.55 7.38
C TYR A 114 -1.64 5.91 6.02
N THR A 115 -2.56 6.49 5.26
CA THR A 115 -2.96 5.99 3.94
C THR A 115 -2.24 6.73 2.82
N TYR A 116 -2.02 6.03 1.72
CA TYR A 116 -1.44 6.56 0.50
C TYR A 116 -2.49 6.55 -0.62
N PRO A 117 -2.40 7.46 -1.61
CA PRO A 117 -3.28 7.41 -2.77
C PRO A 117 -3.08 6.09 -3.50
N ALA A 118 -4.17 5.49 -3.95
CA ALA A 118 -4.16 4.22 -4.65
C ALA A 118 -5.03 4.28 -5.91
N VAL A 119 -4.53 3.74 -7.00
CA VAL A 119 -5.23 3.65 -8.27
C VAL A 119 -5.06 2.25 -8.83
N GLU A 120 -6.14 1.69 -9.35
CA GLU A 120 -6.10 0.43 -10.10
C GLU A 120 -6.10 0.74 -11.58
N ARG A 121 -5.03 0.33 -12.28
CA ARG A 121 -4.86 0.56 -13.71
C ARG A 121 -3.98 -0.53 -14.31
N TYR A 122 -4.34 -0.99 -15.49
CA TYR A 122 -3.58 -2.04 -16.21
C TYR A 122 -3.43 -3.35 -15.41
N GLY A 123 -4.47 -3.74 -14.66
CA GLY A 123 -4.42 -4.92 -13.81
C GLY A 123 -3.44 -4.83 -12.63
N LEU A 124 -2.91 -3.63 -12.36
CA LEU A 124 -1.95 -3.36 -11.29
C LEU A 124 -2.51 -2.33 -10.31
N ILE A 125 -2.11 -2.45 -9.06
CA ILE A 125 -2.33 -1.46 -8.03
C ILE A 125 -1.13 -0.54 -7.97
N TRP A 126 -1.38 0.76 -8.16
CA TRP A 126 -0.39 1.83 -8.16
C TRP A 126 -0.56 2.68 -6.92
N THR A 127 0.55 3.14 -6.38
CA THR A 127 0.58 4.10 -5.26
C THR A 127 1.73 5.09 -5.42
N CYS A 128 1.61 6.21 -4.70
CA CYS A 128 2.63 7.23 -4.58
C CYS A 128 2.81 7.55 -3.09
N LEU A 129 4.04 7.50 -2.59
CA LEU A 129 4.30 7.74 -1.16
C LEU A 129 4.25 9.22 -0.79
N ASP A 130 4.62 10.11 -1.71
CA ASP A 130 4.65 11.57 -1.49
C ASP A 130 4.13 12.36 -2.69
N PRO A 131 2.82 12.29 -3.01
CA PRO A 131 2.27 13.01 -4.14
C PRO A 131 2.43 14.52 -3.94
N GLN A 132 3.02 15.19 -4.93
CA GLN A 132 3.22 16.64 -4.92
C GLN A 132 1.95 17.41 -5.35
N ASN A 133 1.04 16.70 -6.01
CA ASN A 133 -0.24 17.20 -6.48
C ASN A 133 -1.24 16.04 -6.60
N ASP A 134 -2.47 16.33 -6.99
CA ASP A 134 -3.51 15.32 -7.17
C ASP A 134 -3.42 14.59 -8.52
N GLN A 135 -2.39 14.85 -9.31
CA GLN A 135 -2.22 14.22 -10.62
C GLN A 135 -1.70 12.80 -10.48
N VAL A 136 -2.38 11.87 -11.13
CA VAL A 136 -1.96 10.47 -11.24
C VAL A 136 -1.05 10.33 -12.47
N ASP A 137 0.25 10.30 -12.24
CA ASP A 137 1.26 10.17 -13.30
C ASP A 137 1.68 8.71 -13.48
N ILE A 138 0.75 7.89 -13.98
CA ILE A 138 1.00 6.50 -14.34
C ILE A 138 1.36 6.42 -15.82
N PRO A 139 2.48 5.78 -16.19
CA PRO A 139 2.89 5.63 -17.59
C PRO A 139 1.78 5.03 -18.45
N ASN A 140 1.61 5.58 -19.66
CA ASN A 140 0.65 5.02 -20.60
C ASN A 140 1.19 3.72 -21.20
N MET A 141 0.34 2.68 -21.24
CA MET A 141 0.61 1.41 -21.92
C MET A 141 -0.19 1.36 -23.23
N PRO A 142 0.40 1.77 -24.37
CA PRO A 142 -0.35 2.05 -25.60
C PRO A 142 -1.07 0.84 -26.20
N HIS A 143 -0.60 -0.37 -25.93
CA HIS A 143 -1.19 -1.61 -26.47
C HIS A 143 -1.98 -2.41 -25.44
N TRP A 144 -2.33 -1.81 -24.32
CA TRP A 144 -3.03 -2.52 -23.24
C TRP A 144 -4.38 -3.12 -23.67
N GLU A 145 -5.12 -2.39 -24.51
CA GLU A 145 -6.45 -2.81 -25.00
C GLU A 145 -6.39 -3.47 -26.37
N ASP A 146 -5.19 -3.66 -26.94
CA ASP A 146 -5.03 -4.28 -28.26
C ASP A 146 -5.10 -5.81 -28.16
N ALA A 147 -6.11 -6.41 -28.79
CA ALA A 147 -6.30 -7.86 -28.77
C ALA A 147 -5.13 -8.67 -29.37
N GLY A 148 -4.22 -8.03 -30.12
CA GLY A 148 -2.99 -8.63 -30.63
C GLY A 148 -1.87 -8.76 -29.60
N PHE A 149 -2.03 -8.16 -28.40
CA PHE A 149 -1.05 -8.19 -27.33
C PHE A 149 -1.63 -8.82 -26.08
N GLN A 150 -0.87 -9.70 -25.46
CA GLN A 150 -1.21 -10.27 -24.18
C GLN A 150 -0.19 -9.78 -23.13
N PRO A 151 -0.63 -9.05 -22.09
CA PRO A 151 0.28 -8.62 -21.04
C PRO A 151 0.78 -9.83 -20.25
N VAL A 152 2.07 -9.85 -19.93
CA VAL A 152 2.70 -10.89 -19.12
C VAL A 152 3.36 -10.22 -17.93
N SER A 153 2.98 -10.62 -16.72
CA SER A 153 3.58 -10.14 -15.48
C SER A 153 4.76 -11.00 -15.05
N TYR A 154 5.86 -10.34 -14.71
CA TYR A 154 7.01 -10.99 -14.08
C TYR A 154 7.38 -10.22 -12.81
N THR A 155 7.53 -10.94 -11.71
CA THR A 155 7.98 -10.37 -10.44
C THR A 155 9.49 -10.31 -10.32
N HIS A 156 10.22 -11.00 -11.19
CA HIS A 156 11.68 -11.04 -11.13
C HIS A 156 12.28 -11.38 -12.51
N LEU A 157 13.12 -10.47 -13.02
CA LEU A 157 13.99 -10.74 -14.15
C LEU A 157 15.36 -11.14 -13.60
N ARG A 158 15.75 -12.40 -13.74
CA ARG A 158 17.16 -12.77 -13.60
C ARG A 158 17.91 -12.16 -14.77
N ALA A 159 18.80 -11.22 -14.51
CA ALA A 159 19.83 -10.85 -15.46
C ALA A 159 20.69 -12.11 -15.68
N HIS A 160 20.67 -12.66 -16.89
CA HIS A 160 21.70 -13.60 -17.30
C HIS A 160 22.99 -12.79 -17.47
N GLU A 161 23.84 -12.80 -16.47
CA GLU A 161 25.21 -12.37 -16.66
C GLU A 161 25.84 -13.35 -17.65
N THR A 162 26.00 -12.89 -18.89
CA THR A 162 26.87 -13.57 -19.85
C THR A 162 28.27 -13.50 -19.28
N LYS A 163 28.83 -14.63 -18.84
CA LYS A 163 30.24 -14.71 -18.54
C LYS A 163 30.97 -14.26 -19.79
N ALA A 164 31.60 -13.08 -19.70
CA ALA A 164 32.62 -12.72 -20.71
C ALA A 164 33.74 -13.73 -20.60
N ASN A 165 33.99 -14.47 -21.69
CA ASN A 165 35.15 -15.31 -21.86
C ASN A 165 36.41 -14.43 -22.00
#